data_8a5b1a8f523966b7ccccf6ad01b7dfa9
#
_entry.id   8a5b1a8f523966b7ccccf6ad01b7dfa9
#
_cell.length_a   1.000
_cell.length_b   1.000
_cell.length_c   1.000
_cell.angle_alpha   90.00
_cell.angle_beta   90.00
_cell.angle_gamma   90.00
#
_symmetry.space_group_name_H-M   'P 1'
#
loop_
_entity.id
_entity.type
_entity.pdbx_description
1 polymer ?
#
loop_
_entity_poly.entity_id
_entity_poly.type
_entity_poly.pdbx_seq_one_letter_code
_entity_poly.pdbx_strand_id
1 'polypeptide(L)'
;MSVLEQKYAERCRAPSDINEHLPVLRDYASKCQHVTETGVRSAVSSYAFATALVGRPNVKLIQVDLNDHPNIQQFKRDCANEGLSVKFYEQSDLECPMESTDLLFIDTWHIYGHLKRELARWNEFVNKYIILHDTTVDEWHGESIRCMMNISEQVKQSGYPELEIRMGLWPAVVEFLSQHPEWVIEKRLTNNNGLTILRRI
;
A
#
# COMPACT_ATOMS: atom_id res chain seq x y z
N MET A 1 -11.02 25.13 -4.74
CA MET A 1 -10.37 23.81 -4.75
C MET A 1 -9.96 23.55 -3.31
N SER A 2 -10.31 22.40 -2.76
CA SER A 2 -9.94 22.05 -1.39
C SER A 2 -8.43 21.81 -1.26
N VAL A 3 -7.89 21.81 -0.05
CA VAL A 3 -6.46 21.55 0.20
C VAL A 3 -6.09 20.13 -0.23
N LEU A 4 -6.96 19.14 0.04
CA LEU A 4 -6.73 17.76 -0.38
C LEU A 4 -6.66 17.63 -1.91
N GLU A 5 -7.59 18.26 -2.65
CA GLU A 5 -7.57 18.26 -4.11
C GLU A 5 -6.34 18.98 -4.69
N GLN A 6 -5.93 20.11 -4.08
CA GLN A 6 -4.72 20.79 -4.49
C GLN A 6 -3.49 19.92 -4.31
N LYS A 7 -3.32 19.32 -3.13
CA LYS A 7 -2.20 18.45 -2.79
C LYS A 7 -2.17 17.20 -3.68
N TYR A 8 -3.31 16.57 -3.90
CA TYR A 8 -3.43 15.46 -4.84
C TYR A 8 -2.94 15.85 -6.25
N ALA A 9 -3.43 16.99 -6.78
CA ALA A 9 -3.02 17.46 -8.10
C ALA A 9 -1.52 17.81 -8.18
N GLU A 10 -0.94 18.35 -7.11
CA GLU A 10 0.50 18.59 -6.99
C GLU A 10 1.28 17.25 -7.03
N ARG A 11 0.84 16.24 -6.27
CA ARG A 11 1.48 14.91 -6.22
C ARG A 11 1.40 14.19 -7.57
N CYS A 12 0.28 14.28 -8.29
CA CYS A 12 0.17 13.69 -9.64
C CYS A 12 1.17 14.30 -10.63
N ARG A 13 1.54 15.58 -10.48
CA ARG A 13 2.47 16.28 -11.38
C ARG A 13 3.93 16.18 -10.98
N ALA A 14 4.19 16.03 -9.69
CA ALA A 14 5.56 15.92 -9.17
C ALA A 14 6.10 14.51 -9.43
N PRO A 15 7.21 14.35 -10.18
CA PRO A 15 7.77 13.03 -10.42
C PRO A 15 8.09 12.30 -9.13
N SER A 16 7.62 11.07 -9.04
CA SER A 16 7.92 10.14 -7.95
C SER A 16 7.80 8.70 -8.47
N ASP A 17 8.07 7.75 -7.60
CA ASP A 17 7.94 6.32 -7.87
C ASP A 17 6.49 5.85 -8.08
N ILE A 18 5.48 6.67 -7.70
CA ILE A 18 4.06 6.31 -7.72
C ILE A 18 3.12 7.35 -8.36
N ASN A 19 3.63 8.53 -8.73
CA ASN A 19 2.78 9.66 -9.13
C ASN A 19 1.83 9.35 -10.30
N GLU A 20 2.23 8.53 -11.26
CA GLU A 20 1.40 8.14 -12.41
C GLU A 20 0.25 7.21 -12.01
N HIS A 21 0.35 6.53 -10.87
CA HIS A 21 -0.67 5.62 -10.36
C HIS A 21 -1.72 6.30 -9.47
N LEU A 22 -1.49 7.53 -9.00
CA LEU A 22 -2.43 8.22 -8.11
C LEU A 22 -3.85 8.34 -8.67
N PRO A 23 -4.07 8.61 -9.99
CA PRO A 23 -5.42 8.60 -10.55
C PRO A 23 -6.11 7.23 -10.48
N VAL A 24 -5.35 6.16 -10.65
CA VAL A 24 -5.85 4.78 -10.54
C VAL A 24 -6.22 4.46 -9.09
N LEU A 25 -5.34 4.79 -8.14
CA LEU A 25 -5.60 4.60 -6.70
C LEU A 25 -6.87 5.35 -6.27
N ARG A 26 -7.03 6.60 -6.71
CA ARG A 26 -8.23 7.40 -6.44
C ARG A 26 -9.50 6.76 -7.03
N ASP A 27 -9.43 6.26 -8.27
CA ASP A 27 -10.58 5.60 -8.92
C ASP A 27 -11.02 4.36 -8.14
N TYR A 28 -10.09 3.49 -7.72
CA TYR A 28 -10.42 2.31 -6.91
C TYR A 28 -10.94 2.68 -5.53
N ALA A 29 -10.34 3.64 -4.86
CA ALA A 29 -10.80 4.12 -3.55
C ALA A 29 -12.20 4.75 -3.62
N SER A 30 -12.57 5.37 -4.73
CA SER A 30 -13.92 5.94 -4.92
C SER A 30 -15.04 4.89 -4.90
N LYS A 31 -14.72 3.62 -5.16
CA LYS A 31 -15.64 2.46 -5.12
C LYS A 31 -15.70 1.79 -3.74
N CYS A 32 -14.95 2.34 -2.77
CA CYS A 32 -14.76 1.79 -1.43
C CYS A 32 -15.24 2.77 -0.37
N GLN A 33 -15.67 2.26 0.77
CA GLN A 33 -15.95 3.06 1.96
C GLN A 33 -14.81 2.97 2.98
N HIS A 34 -14.14 1.83 3.04
CA HIS A 34 -13.03 1.61 3.94
C HIS A 34 -11.76 1.33 3.14
N VAL A 35 -10.72 2.14 3.36
CA VAL A 35 -9.39 1.99 2.77
C VAL A 35 -8.35 1.85 3.86
N THR A 36 -7.49 0.86 3.73
CA THR A 36 -6.30 0.68 4.57
C THR A 36 -5.06 0.81 3.71
N GLU A 37 -4.12 1.65 4.13
CA GLU A 37 -2.83 1.89 3.50
C GLU A 37 -1.72 1.41 4.43
N THR A 38 -0.89 0.47 3.98
CA THR A 38 0.33 0.03 4.66
C THR A 38 1.55 0.51 3.91
N GLY A 39 2.51 1.13 4.64
CA GLY A 39 3.63 1.84 4.03
C GLY A 39 3.24 3.24 3.55
N VAL A 40 3.20 4.22 4.46
CA VAL A 40 2.74 5.59 4.17
C VAL A 40 3.88 6.52 3.77
N ARG A 41 5.04 6.34 4.37
CA ARG A 41 6.26 7.12 4.13
C ARG A 41 6.02 8.63 4.10
N SER A 42 5.94 9.23 2.93
CA SER A 42 5.75 10.69 2.75
C SER A 42 4.32 11.08 2.36
N ALA A 43 3.37 10.17 2.52
CA ALA A 43 1.94 10.37 2.26
C ALA A 43 1.61 10.81 0.81
N VAL A 44 2.30 10.22 -0.19
CA VAL A 44 2.03 10.56 -1.61
C VAL A 44 0.73 9.91 -2.07
N SER A 45 0.60 8.59 -1.93
CA SER A 45 -0.59 7.77 -2.22
C SER A 45 -1.79 8.18 -1.37
N SER A 46 -1.54 8.56 -0.12
CA SER A 46 -2.55 8.95 0.86
C SER A 46 -3.51 10.04 0.37
N TYR A 47 -3.00 11.04 -0.38
CA TYR A 47 -3.85 12.09 -0.93
C TYR A 47 -4.82 11.60 -2.00
N ALA A 48 -4.47 10.53 -2.75
CA ALA A 48 -5.40 9.89 -3.68
C ALA A 48 -6.57 9.23 -2.93
N PHE A 49 -6.28 8.53 -1.82
CA PHE A 49 -7.30 7.92 -0.99
C PHE A 49 -8.17 8.96 -0.29
N ALA A 50 -7.58 9.98 0.30
CA ALA A 50 -8.31 11.04 1.00
C ALA A 50 -9.27 11.78 0.06
N THR A 51 -8.83 12.16 -1.14
CA THR A 51 -9.69 12.85 -2.13
C THR A 51 -10.83 11.98 -2.65
N ALA A 52 -10.69 10.66 -2.64
CA ALA A 52 -11.76 9.73 -2.99
C ALA A 52 -12.82 9.58 -1.88
N LEU A 53 -12.44 9.79 -0.63
CA LEU A 53 -13.24 9.51 0.55
C LEU A 53 -13.90 10.76 1.14
N VAL A 54 -13.24 11.92 1.08
CA VAL A 54 -13.71 13.16 1.72
C VAL A 54 -15.12 13.54 1.28
N GLY A 55 -15.94 14.01 2.24
CA GLY A 55 -17.33 14.42 1.99
C GLY A 55 -18.32 13.27 1.84
N ARG A 56 -17.90 12.02 1.89
CA ARG A 56 -18.76 10.85 1.80
C ARG A 56 -19.12 10.33 3.20
N PRO A 57 -20.35 9.82 3.41
CA PRO A 57 -20.75 9.27 4.69
C PRO A 57 -20.12 7.88 4.94
N ASN A 58 -19.90 7.56 6.21
CA ASN A 58 -19.47 6.24 6.69
C ASN A 58 -18.14 5.74 6.07
N VAL A 59 -17.25 6.66 5.70
CA VAL A 59 -15.94 6.32 5.18
C VAL A 59 -14.93 6.17 6.30
N LYS A 60 -13.90 5.34 6.06
CA LYS A 60 -12.78 5.14 6.97
C LYS A 60 -11.47 5.08 6.17
N LEU A 61 -10.46 5.81 6.65
CA LEU A 61 -9.08 5.72 6.17
C LEU A 61 -8.18 5.30 7.33
N ILE A 62 -7.55 4.15 7.19
CA ILE A 62 -6.54 3.64 8.13
C ILE A 62 -5.19 3.68 7.44
N GLN A 63 -4.19 4.12 8.17
CA GLN A 63 -2.79 4.14 7.75
C GLN A 63 -1.92 3.41 8.76
N VAL A 64 -0.96 2.66 8.25
CA VAL A 64 0.00 1.90 9.05
C VAL A 64 1.41 2.18 8.53
N ASP A 65 2.30 2.62 9.39
CA ASP A 65 3.72 2.81 9.08
C ASP A 65 4.56 2.60 10.34
N LEU A 66 5.83 2.27 10.18
CA LEU A 66 6.76 2.13 11.29
C LEU A 66 7.13 3.48 11.93
N ASN A 67 6.93 4.58 11.21
CA ASN A 67 7.33 5.92 11.64
C ASN A 67 6.23 6.95 11.36
N ASP A 68 5.95 7.82 12.33
CA ASP A 68 5.06 8.98 12.14
C ASP A 68 5.85 10.17 11.55
N HIS A 69 6.08 10.11 10.23
CA HIS A 69 6.82 11.12 9.49
C HIS A 69 6.10 12.50 9.50
N PRO A 70 6.80 13.65 9.47
CA PRO A 70 6.19 14.99 9.44
C PRO A 70 5.14 15.19 8.34
N ASN A 71 5.32 14.54 7.17
CA ASN A 71 4.34 14.58 6.08
C ASN A 71 3.03 13.85 6.43
N ILE A 72 3.08 12.77 7.21
CA ILE A 72 1.89 12.07 7.73
C ILE A 72 1.13 13.00 8.67
N GLN A 73 1.83 13.69 9.55
CA GLN A 73 1.23 14.67 10.45
C GLN A 73 0.55 15.83 9.69
N GLN A 74 1.18 16.31 8.60
CA GLN A 74 0.56 17.34 7.77
C GLN A 74 -0.66 16.79 7.05
N PHE A 75 -0.58 15.60 6.47
CA PHE A 75 -1.69 14.92 5.81
C PHE A 75 -2.89 14.73 6.76
N LYS A 76 -2.65 14.28 7.99
CA LYS A 76 -3.69 14.12 9.02
C LYS A 76 -4.39 15.45 9.32
N ARG A 77 -3.63 16.57 9.40
CA ARG A 77 -4.20 17.92 9.59
C ARG A 77 -5.06 18.34 8.39
N ASP A 78 -4.56 18.12 7.18
CA ASP A 78 -5.27 18.47 5.95
C ASP A 78 -6.60 17.70 5.86
N CYS A 79 -6.61 16.40 6.18
CA CYS A 79 -7.82 15.58 6.25
C CYS A 79 -8.81 16.09 7.31
N ALA A 80 -8.34 16.36 8.52
CA ALA A 80 -9.16 16.84 9.62
C ALA A 80 -9.84 18.19 9.29
N ASN A 81 -9.13 19.10 8.63
CA ASN A 81 -9.66 20.39 8.19
C ASN A 81 -10.80 20.26 7.16
N GLU A 82 -10.87 19.14 6.44
CA GLU A 82 -11.93 18.85 5.48
C GLU A 82 -12.92 17.78 5.99
N GLY A 83 -12.87 17.47 7.28
CA GLY A 83 -13.83 16.57 7.95
C GLY A 83 -13.59 15.06 7.70
N LEU A 84 -12.43 14.68 7.20
CA LEU A 84 -12.03 13.28 7.06
C LEU A 84 -11.19 12.84 8.25
N SER A 85 -11.67 11.86 9.02
CA SER A 85 -10.91 11.24 10.10
C SER A 85 -9.95 10.19 9.54
N VAL A 86 -8.68 10.27 9.91
CA VAL A 86 -7.64 9.29 9.59
C VAL A 86 -7.16 8.62 10.86
N LYS A 87 -7.22 7.30 10.88
CA LYS A 87 -6.65 6.49 11.96
C LYS A 87 -5.24 6.06 11.55
N PHE A 88 -4.26 6.38 12.35
CA PHE A 88 -2.86 6.05 12.10
C PHE A 88 -2.33 5.11 13.17
N TYR A 89 -1.64 4.05 12.75
CA TYR A 89 -0.91 3.13 13.61
C TYR A 89 0.59 3.24 13.32
N GLU A 90 1.36 3.70 14.31
CA GLU A 90 2.83 3.70 14.28
C GLU A 90 3.34 2.35 14.75
N GLN A 91 3.27 1.37 13.87
CA GLN A 91 3.70 0.00 14.14
C GLN A 91 3.82 -0.82 12.87
N SER A 92 4.31 -2.06 12.99
CA SER A 92 4.38 -2.98 11.87
C SER A 92 2.98 -3.33 11.34
N ASP A 93 2.84 -3.38 10.02
CA ASP A 93 1.68 -3.88 9.29
C ASP A 93 1.37 -5.35 9.60
N LEU A 94 2.38 -6.12 10.05
CA LEU A 94 2.21 -7.49 10.51
C LEU A 94 1.72 -7.60 11.95
N GLU A 95 1.69 -6.50 12.71
CA GLU A 95 1.31 -6.48 14.13
C GLU A 95 0.11 -5.58 14.44
N CYS A 96 -0.16 -4.60 13.56
CA CYS A 96 -1.23 -3.62 13.75
C CYS A 96 -2.60 -4.29 13.94
N PRO A 97 -3.54 -3.66 14.66
CA PRO A 97 -4.91 -4.13 14.72
C PRO A 97 -5.54 -4.15 13.32
N MET A 98 -6.15 -5.28 12.96
CA MET A 98 -6.86 -5.43 11.70
C MET A 98 -8.35 -5.19 11.90
N GLU A 99 -8.96 -4.57 10.90
CA GLU A 99 -10.41 -4.47 10.77
C GLU A 99 -10.77 -4.67 9.29
N SER A 100 -12.02 -5.07 9.03
CA SER A 100 -12.49 -5.27 7.66
C SER A 100 -12.31 -4.00 6.83
N THR A 101 -11.76 -4.14 5.64
CA THR A 101 -11.50 -3.05 4.70
C THR A 101 -11.98 -3.41 3.29
N ASP A 102 -12.42 -2.44 2.51
CA ASP A 102 -12.78 -2.67 1.11
C ASP A 102 -11.55 -2.72 0.21
N LEU A 103 -10.57 -1.88 0.50
CA LEU A 103 -9.32 -1.78 -0.23
C LEU A 103 -8.14 -1.76 0.73
N LEU A 104 -7.21 -2.68 0.49
CA LEU A 104 -5.88 -2.69 1.11
C LEU A 104 -4.85 -2.25 0.06
N PHE A 105 -4.10 -1.20 0.35
CA PHE A 105 -2.93 -0.79 -0.42
C PHE A 105 -1.65 -1.17 0.34
N ILE A 106 -0.75 -1.89 -0.34
CA ILE A 106 0.52 -2.38 0.23
C ILE A 106 1.68 -1.74 -0.53
N ASP A 107 2.51 -0.97 0.19
CA ASP A 107 3.71 -0.30 -0.29
C ASP A 107 4.79 -0.30 0.83
N THR A 108 5.13 -1.48 1.32
CA THR A 108 5.96 -1.72 2.51
C THR A 108 7.37 -2.18 2.14
N TRP A 109 7.86 -3.29 2.68
CA TRP A 109 9.15 -3.86 2.33
C TRP A 109 9.04 -4.78 1.11
N HIS A 110 9.62 -4.38 -0.03
CA HIS A 110 9.42 -5.02 -1.34
C HIS A 110 10.26 -6.29 -1.50
N ILE A 111 9.96 -7.31 -0.69
CA ILE A 111 10.54 -8.65 -0.74
C ILE A 111 9.42 -9.70 -0.65
N TYR A 112 9.68 -10.86 -1.23
CA TYR A 112 8.76 -12.01 -1.17
C TYR A 112 8.32 -12.35 0.25
N GLY A 113 9.30 -12.45 1.17
CA GLY A 113 9.03 -12.90 2.53
C GLY A 113 8.10 -11.98 3.33
N HIS A 114 8.16 -10.67 3.07
CA HIS A 114 7.28 -9.71 3.73
C HIS A 114 5.88 -9.73 3.10
N LEU A 115 5.79 -9.56 1.80
CA LEU A 115 4.52 -9.56 1.07
C LEU A 115 3.71 -10.85 1.28
N LYS A 116 4.37 -12.02 1.29
CA LYS A 116 3.71 -13.30 1.60
C LYS A 116 3.00 -13.26 2.96
N ARG A 117 3.63 -12.67 3.98
CA ARG A 117 3.06 -12.56 5.33
C ARG A 117 1.92 -11.55 5.40
N GLU A 118 2.07 -10.42 4.70
CA GLU A 118 0.99 -9.43 4.59
C GLU A 118 -0.25 -10.03 3.93
N LEU A 119 -0.08 -10.67 2.77
CA LEU A 119 -1.19 -11.30 2.04
C LEU A 119 -1.89 -12.38 2.89
N ALA A 120 -1.13 -13.24 3.57
CA ALA A 120 -1.67 -14.26 4.46
C ALA A 120 -2.45 -13.64 5.62
N ARG A 121 -1.96 -12.53 6.19
CA ARG A 121 -2.57 -11.86 7.33
C ARG A 121 -3.85 -11.11 6.95
N TRP A 122 -3.83 -10.37 5.82
CA TRP A 122 -4.89 -9.46 5.45
C TRP A 122 -6.00 -10.07 4.59
N ASN A 123 -5.74 -11.20 3.92
CA ASN A 123 -6.65 -11.81 2.96
C ASN A 123 -8.13 -11.85 3.41
N GLU A 124 -8.40 -12.36 4.62
CA GLU A 124 -9.77 -12.52 5.12
C GLU A 124 -10.44 -11.19 5.51
N PHE A 125 -9.66 -10.13 5.70
CA PHE A 125 -10.13 -8.81 6.12
C PHE A 125 -10.42 -7.87 4.93
N VAL A 126 -10.01 -8.23 3.71
CA VAL A 126 -10.20 -7.39 2.52
C VAL A 126 -11.39 -7.85 1.70
N ASN A 127 -12.35 -6.94 1.51
CA ASN A 127 -13.63 -7.26 0.86
C ASN A 127 -13.59 -7.19 -0.67
N LYS A 128 -12.78 -6.27 -1.26
CA LYS A 128 -12.84 -5.99 -2.71
C LYS A 128 -11.49 -6.01 -3.40
N TYR A 129 -10.53 -5.22 -2.93
CA TYR A 129 -9.28 -4.98 -3.67
C TYR A 129 -8.05 -5.09 -2.76
N ILE A 130 -7.01 -5.78 -3.25
CA ILE A 130 -5.63 -5.65 -2.76
C ILE A 130 -4.84 -5.00 -3.88
N ILE A 131 -4.20 -3.87 -3.60
CA ILE A 131 -3.38 -3.13 -4.56
C ILE A 131 -1.94 -3.13 -4.06
N LEU A 132 -1.02 -3.58 -4.92
CA LEU A 132 0.40 -3.76 -4.61
C LEU A 132 1.22 -2.81 -5.47
N HIS A 133 2.11 -2.04 -4.86
CA HIS A 133 3.06 -1.20 -5.57
C HIS A 133 4.41 -1.92 -5.79
N ASP A 134 5.31 -1.33 -6.57
CA ASP A 134 6.65 -1.81 -6.92
C ASP A 134 6.72 -3.21 -7.58
N THR A 135 5.59 -3.70 -8.09
CA THR A 135 5.45 -5.06 -8.64
C THR A 135 6.16 -5.29 -9.98
N THR A 136 6.84 -4.28 -10.53
CA THR A 136 7.69 -4.39 -11.72
C THR A 136 9.16 -4.17 -11.38
N VAL A 137 9.49 -3.13 -10.62
CA VAL A 137 10.89 -2.83 -10.27
C VAL A 137 11.47 -3.89 -9.35
N ASP A 138 10.69 -4.40 -8.42
CA ASP A 138 11.07 -5.48 -7.49
C ASP A 138 10.34 -6.80 -7.81
N GLU A 139 10.12 -7.09 -9.10
CA GLU A 139 9.35 -8.25 -9.57
C GLU A 139 9.95 -9.58 -9.12
N TRP A 140 11.21 -9.85 -9.50
CA TRP A 140 11.89 -11.13 -9.26
C TRP A 140 12.97 -11.06 -8.19
N HIS A 141 13.58 -9.89 -8.03
CA HIS A 141 14.61 -9.62 -7.02
C HIS A 141 14.09 -8.52 -6.10
N GLY A 142 14.12 -8.79 -4.79
CA GLY A 142 13.63 -7.83 -3.80
C GLY A 142 14.47 -6.55 -3.76
N GLU A 143 13.88 -5.48 -3.23
CA GLU A 143 14.54 -4.18 -3.07
C GLU A 143 15.87 -4.29 -2.31
N SER A 144 15.99 -5.26 -1.40
CA SER A 144 17.21 -5.52 -0.65
C SER A 144 18.40 -5.83 -1.56
N ILE A 145 18.15 -6.53 -2.68
CA ILE A 145 19.17 -6.79 -3.72
C ILE A 145 19.37 -5.52 -4.57
N ARG A 146 18.29 -4.92 -5.04
CA ARG A 146 18.33 -3.71 -5.89
C ARG A 146 19.06 -2.56 -5.20
N CYS A 147 18.83 -2.38 -3.91
CA CYS A 147 19.43 -1.32 -3.10
C CYS A 147 20.78 -1.74 -2.44
N MET A 148 21.31 -2.93 -2.78
CA MET A 148 22.57 -3.46 -2.24
C MET A 148 22.64 -3.42 -0.70
N MET A 149 21.55 -3.75 -0.04
CA MET A 149 21.44 -3.75 1.41
C MET A 149 22.19 -4.92 2.04
N ASN A 150 22.52 -4.82 3.32
CA ASN A 150 23.17 -5.91 4.06
C ASN A 150 22.17 -7.02 4.39
N ILE A 151 22.09 -8.02 3.53
CA ILE A 151 21.17 -9.16 3.67
C ILE A 151 21.37 -9.91 4.99
N SER A 152 22.62 -10.14 5.40
CA SER A 152 22.93 -10.86 6.64
C SER A 152 22.39 -10.12 7.87
N GLU A 153 22.41 -8.79 7.85
CA GLU A 153 21.85 -7.98 8.92
C GLU A 153 20.32 -8.02 8.90
N GLN A 154 19.70 -7.96 7.71
CA GLN A 154 18.26 -8.09 7.57
C GLN A 154 17.74 -9.46 8.02
N VAL A 155 18.45 -10.55 7.74
CA VAL A 155 18.14 -11.89 8.27
C VAL A 155 18.12 -11.89 9.79
N LYS A 156 19.13 -11.28 10.43
CA LYS A 156 19.20 -11.21 11.90
C LYS A 156 18.05 -10.38 12.50
N GLN A 157 17.72 -9.26 11.87
CA GLN A 157 16.69 -8.33 12.37
C GLN A 157 15.28 -8.86 12.17
N SER A 158 14.98 -9.42 11.00
CA SER A 158 13.64 -9.89 10.64
C SER A 158 13.37 -11.34 11.05
N GLY A 159 14.42 -12.16 11.16
CA GLY A 159 14.28 -13.60 11.28
C GLY A 159 13.84 -14.31 10.00
N TYR A 160 13.76 -13.60 8.87
CA TYR A 160 13.35 -14.19 7.60
C TYR A 160 14.50 -14.99 6.99
N PRO A 161 14.20 -16.12 6.31
CA PRO A 161 15.21 -16.82 5.51
C PRO A 161 15.84 -15.89 4.47
N GLU A 162 17.15 -16.04 4.25
CA GLU A 162 17.89 -15.21 3.28
C GLU A 162 17.26 -15.23 1.89
N LEU A 163 16.78 -16.40 1.43
CA LEU A 163 16.10 -16.54 0.14
C LEU A 163 14.86 -15.68 0.05
N GLU A 164 14.05 -15.61 1.12
CA GLU A 164 12.83 -14.81 1.16
C GLU A 164 13.12 -13.30 1.11
N ILE A 165 14.30 -12.87 1.57
CA ILE A 165 14.73 -11.46 1.48
C ILE A 165 15.25 -11.13 0.07
N ARG A 166 15.87 -12.10 -0.60
CA ARG A 166 16.42 -11.91 -1.95
C ARG A 166 15.37 -11.93 -3.05
N MET A 167 14.29 -12.68 -2.85
CA MET A 167 13.21 -12.82 -3.82
C MET A 167 12.34 -11.56 -3.83
N GLY A 168 11.84 -11.21 -5.02
CA GLY A 168 10.95 -10.08 -5.24
C GLY A 168 9.48 -10.40 -4.97
N LEU A 169 8.63 -9.46 -5.32
CA LEU A 169 7.20 -9.49 -4.98
C LEU A 169 6.40 -10.52 -5.80
N TRP A 170 6.75 -10.72 -7.08
CA TRP A 170 5.92 -11.52 -7.99
C TRP A 170 5.75 -12.98 -7.57
N PRO A 171 6.77 -13.69 -7.07
CA PRO A 171 6.57 -15.03 -6.52
C PRO A 171 5.53 -15.11 -5.40
N ALA A 172 5.45 -14.09 -4.52
CA ALA A 172 4.44 -14.06 -3.47
C ALA A 172 3.02 -13.86 -4.03
N VAL A 173 2.86 -13.02 -5.06
CA VAL A 173 1.57 -12.84 -5.76
C VAL A 173 1.12 -14.13 -6.41
N VAL A 174 2.01 -14.84 -7.12
CA VAL A 174 1.69 -16.11 -7.80
C VAL A 174 1.33 -17.18 -6.78
N GLU A 175 2.09 -17.31 -5.70
CA GLU A 175 1.79 -18.26 -4.62
C GLU A 175 0.42 -17.97 -4.00
N PHE A 176 0.15 -16.70 -3.65
CA PHE A 176 -1.11 -16.26 -3.08
C PHE A 176 -2.30 -16.62 -3.98
N LEU A 177 -2.24 -16.27 -5.26
CA LEU A 177 -3.33 -16.55 -6.21
C LEU A 177 -3.55 -18.05 -6.43
N SER A 178 -2.51 -18.88 -6.33
CA SER A 178 -2.63 -20.33 -6.43
C SER A 178 -3.39 -20.96 -5.25
N GLN A 179 -3.33 -20.32 -4.08
CA GLN A 179 -3.94 -20.79 -2.83
C GLN A 179 -5.30 -20.14 -2.58
N HIS A 180 -5.61 -19.02 -3.21
CA HIS A 180 -6.79 -18.19 -3.01
C HIS A 180 -7.54 -17.94 -4.30
N PRO A 181 -8.32 -18.94 -4.80
CA PRO A 181 -9.05 -18.84 -6.08
C PRO A 181 -10.14 -17.74 -6.08
N GLU A 182 -10.52 -17.23 -4.92
CA GLU A 182 -11.41 -16.08 -4.77
C GLU A 182 -10.76 -14.75 -5.16
N TRP A 183 -9.47 -14.73 -5.50
CA TRP A 183 -8.75 -13.55 -5.96
C TRP A 183 -8.28 -13.71 -7.40
N VAL A 184 -8.42 -12.64 -8.18
CA VAL A 184 -7.93 -12.57 -9.57
C VAL A 184 -7.15 -11.30 -9.81
N ILE A 185 -6.18 -11.34 -10.73
CA ILE A 185 -5.54 -10.12 -11.22
C ILE A 185 -6.55 -9.37 -12.09
N GLU A 186 -6.99 -8.21 -11.63
CA GLU A 186 -7.87 -7.34 -12.41
C GLU A 186 -7.06 -6.44 -13.34
N LYS A 187 -5.91 -5.94 -12.87
CA LYS A 187 -5.07 -5.03 -13.64
C LYS A 187 -3.61 -5.14 -13.22
N ARG A 188 -2.71 -5.04 -14.19
CA ARG A 188 -1.28 -4.89 -13.95
C ARG A 188 -0.75 -3.75 -14.81
N LEU A 189 -0.15 -2.75 -14.18
CA LEU A 189 0.52 -1.62 -14.81
C LEU A 189 2.02 -1.78 -14.59
N THR A 190 2.81 -1.61 -15.64
CA THR A 190 4.27 -1.85 -15.59
C THR A 190 5.11 -0.58 -15.54
N ASN A 191 4.50 0.58 -15.77
CA ASN A 191 5.13 1.89 -15.62
C ASN A 191 5.27 2.27 -14.14
N ASN A 192 6.07 3.30 -13.86
CA ASN A 192 6.20 3.95 -12.54
C ASN A 192 6.36 2.91 -11.41
N ASN A 193 7.37 2.05 -11.52
CA ASN A 193 7.72 0.91 -10.66
C ASN A 193 6.75 -0.29 -10.69
N GLY A 194 5.55 -0.11 -11.23
CA GLY A 194 4.55 -1.17 -11.33
C GLY A 194 3.47 -1.13 -10.26
N LEU A 195 2.22 -1.37 -10.69
CA LEU A 195 1.06 -1.48 -9.81
C LEU A 195 0.23 -2.70 -10.21
N THR A 196 0.00 -3.60 -9.27
CA THR A 196 -0.86 -4.78 -9.47
C THR A 196 -2.11 -4.68 -8.61
N ILE A 197 -3.26 -4.88 -9.22
CA ILE A 197 -4.56 -4.82 -8.57
C ILE A 197 -5.17 -6.21 -8.59
N LEU A 198 -5.39 -6.76 -7.41
CA LEU A 198 -6.12 -7.98 -7.19
C LEU A 198 -7.56 -7.63 -6.81
N ARG A 199 -8.53 -8.35 -7.37
CA ARG A 199 -9.94 -8.21 -7.05
C ARG A 199 -10.49 -9.51 -6.50
N ARG A 200 -11.29 -9.43 -5.44
CA ARG A 200 -12.05 -10.56 -4.92
C ARG A 200 -13.27 -10.81 -5.83
N ILE A 201 -13.51 -12.05 -6.22
CA ILE A 201 -14.65 -12.49 -7.08
C ILE A 201 -15.74 -13.19 -6.26
#